data_efc6bc6dcb5159d22585a7267d39a973
#
_entry.id   efc6bc6dcb5159d22585a7267d39a973
#
_cell.length_a   1.000
_cell.length_b   1.000
_cell.length_c   1.000
_cell.angle_alpha   90.00
_cell.angle_beta   90.00
_cell.angle_gamma   90.00
#
_symmetry.space_group_name_H-M   'P 1'
#
loop_
_entity.id
_entity.type
_entity.pdbx_description
1 polymer ?
#
loop_
_entity_poly.entity_id
_entity_poly.type
_entity_poly.pdbx_seq_one_letter_code
_entity_poly.pdbx_strand_id
1 'polypeptide(L)'
;DTTDWDGDGDVTEGIAGEIQTLSDALYAQIQTYATETSGAGIVYDGHAYPYFFLDKDGNGEPDKNDKGQNINYNGNWTPKLLKAAFNYQYTQKDPGAFVHNPKYVIQFLIDSIADLGGDVSKYTRPEVPAPAQ
;
A
#
# COMPACT_ATOMS: atom_id res chain seq x y z
N ASP A 1 9.82 15.00 14.39
CA ASP A 1 9.09 15.66 13.32
C ASP A 1 7.66 15.91 13.75
N THR A 2 7.19 17.13 13.58
CA THR A 2 5.85 17.55 13.99
C THR A 2 4.93 17.83 12.80
N THR A 3 5.33 17.46 11.60
CA THR A 3 4.50 17.65 10.41
C THR A 3 3.48 16.54 10.30
N ASP A 4 2.24 16.91 10.04
CA ASP A 4 1.13 15.98 9.84
C ASP A 4 1.08 15.59 8.34
N TRP A 5 1.82 14.54 7.97
CA TRP A 5 1.93 14.11 6.58
C TRP A 5 0.69 13.37 6.10
N ASP A 6 0.03 12.64 6.99
CA ASP A 6 -1.11 11.79 6.65
C ASP A 6 -2.46 12.49 6.84
N GLY A 7 -2.45 13.70 7.38
CA GLY A 7 -3.65 14.52 7.49
C GLY A 7 -4.65 14.07 8.54
N ASP A 8 -4.21 13.31 9.55
CA ASP A 8 -5.11 12.83 10.60
C ASP A 8 -5.29 13.84 11.75
N GLY A 9 -4.55 14.94 11.71
CA GLY A 9 -4.59 15.98 12.74
C GLY A 9 -3.62 15.78 13.89
N ASP A 10 -2.86 14.67 13.90
CA ASP A 10 -1.88 14.40 14.94
C ASP A 10 -0.48 14.80 14.48
N VAL A 11 0.00 15.93 14.99
CA VAL A 11 1.34 16.44 14.64
C VAL A 11 2.44 15.89 15.55
N THR A 12 2.10 14.97 16.46
CA THR A 12 3.04 14.45 17.45
C THR A 12 3.43 13.00 17.24
N GLU A 13 2.80 12.29 16.30
CA GLU A 13 3.01 10.85 16.15
C GLU A 13 4.38 10.47 15.60
N GLY A 14 5.06 11.41 14.94
CA GLY A 14 6.36 11.14 14.32
C GLY A 14 6.24 10.47 12.96
N ILE A 15 7.38 10.36 12.29
CA ILE A 15 7.39 9.98 10.88
C ILE A 15 7.06 8.49 10.67
N ALA A 16 7.43 7.63 11.61
CA ALA A 16 7.12 6.20 11.51
C ALA A 16 5.62 5.94 11.59
N GLY A 17 4.91 6.64 12.48
CA GLY A 17 3.46 6.56 12.58
C GLY A 17 2.76 7.09 11.33
N GLU A 18 3.27 8.21 10.79
CA GLU A 18 2.77 8.78 9.55
C GLU A 18 2.88 7.79 8.38
N ILE A 19 4.02 7.12 8.27
CA ILE A 19 4.24 6.13 7.21
C ILE A 19 3.33 4.93 7.40
N GLN A 20 3.13 4.48 8.64
CA GLN A 20 2.22 3.37 8.92
C GLN A 20 0.79 3.71 8.49
N THR A 21 0.31 4.90 8.84
CA THR A 21 -1.03 5.35 8.46
C THR A 21 -1.18 5.42 6.93
N LEU A 22 -0.16 5.94 6.23
CA LEU A 22 -0.18 6.01 4.77
C LEU A 22 -0.11 4.61 4.14
N SER A 23 0.67 3.69 4.71
CA SER A 23 0.71 2.30 4.26
C SER A 23 -0.65 1.61 4.41
N ASP A 24 -1.32 1.84 5.52
CA ASP A 24 -2.65 1.28 5.76
C ASP A 24 -3.66 1.86 4.77
N ALA A 25 -3.59 3.17 4.48
CA ALA A 25 -4.44 3.82 3.49
C ALA A 25 -4.17 3.27 2.08
N LEU A 26 -2.92 3.03 1.74
CA LEU A 26 -2.56 2.42 0.46
C LEU A 26 -3.16 1.01 0.35
N TYR A 27 -3.06 0.20 1.41
CA TYR A 27 -3.63 -1.14 1.40
C TYR A 27 -5.15 -1.11 1.18
N ALA A 28 -5.85 -0.22 1.87
CA ALA A 28 -7.29 -0.06 1.67
C ALA A 28 -7.61 0.33 0.21
N GLN A 29 -6.80 1.21 -0.37
CA GLN A 29 -6.99 1.62 -1.77
C GLN A 29 -6.67 0.50 -2.75
N ILE A 30 -5.66 -0.32 -2.46
CA ILE A 30 -5.35 -1.54 -3.23
C ILE A 30 -6.56 -2.47 -3.25
N GLN A 31 -7.16 -2.71 -2.09
CA GLN A 31 -8.33 -3.58 -1.98
C GLN A 31 -9.54 -3.03 -2.76
N THR A 32 -9.79 -1.74 -2.64
CA THR A 32 -10.87 -1.06 -3.38
C THR A 32 -10.65 -1.17 -4.89
N TYR A 33 -9.45 -0.84 -5.35
CA TYR A 33 -9.11 -0.90 -6.77
C TYR A 33 -9.22 -2.33 -7.31
N ALA A 34 -8.73 -3.31 -6.57
CA ALA A 34 -8.81 -4.71 -6.98
C ALA A 34 -10.25 -5.14 -7.21
N THR A 35 -11.14 -4.81 -6.29
CA THR A 35 -12.55 -5.19 -6.38
C THR A 35 -13.29 -4.41 -7.47
N GLU A 36 -13.12 -3.09 -7.51
CA GLU A 36 -13.93 -2.21 -8.36
C GLU A 36 -13.39 -2.06 -9.77
N THR A 37 -12.09 -2.14 -9.96
CA THR A 37 -11.46 -1.88 -11.26
C THR A 37 -10.85 -3.14 -11.87
N SER A 38 -10.11 -3.92 -11.08
CA SER A 38 -9.46 -5.14 -11.60
C SER A 38 -10.39 -6.34 -11.66
N GLY A 39 -11.49 -6.32 -10.93
CA GLY A 39 -12.54 -7.32 -11.03
C GLY A 39 -12.45 -8.48 -10.06
N ALA A 40 -11.48 -8.50 -9.15
CA ALA A 40 -11.38 -9.54 -8.12
C ALA A 40 -10.69 -8.97 -6.88
N GLY A 41 -11.24 -9.26 -5.70
CA GLY A 41 -10.69 -8.84 -4.42
C GLY A 41 -9.32 -9.46 -4.14
N ILE A 42 -8.51 -8.74 -3.37
CA ILE A 42 -7.12 -9.09 -3.06
C ILE A 42 -6.88 -9.02 -1.56
N VAL A 43 -6.00 -9.89 -1.06
CA VAL A 43 -5.55 -9.84 0.32
C VAL A 43 -4.04 -10.09 0.38
N TYR A 44 -3.37 -9.40 1.30
CA TYR A 44 -1.94 -9.54 1.54
C TYR A 44 -1.69 -10.43 2.75
N ASP A 45 -0.77 -11.39 2.62
CA ASP A 45 -0.22 -12.16 3.74
C ASP A 45 1.30 -12.17 3.64
N GLY A 46 1.95 -11.41 4.52
CA GLY A 46 3.41 -11.26 4.53
C GLY A 46 4.17 -12.51 4.95
N HIS A 47 3.49 -13.54 5.46
CA HIS A 47 4.10 -14.77 5.92
C HIS A 47 4.08 -15.89 4.87
N ALA A 48 3.40 -15.69 3.74
CA ALA A 48 3.23 -16.73 2.73
C ALA A 48 3.52 -16.17 1.33
N TYR A 49 4.62 -16.65 0.70
CA TYR A 49 4.92 -16.29 -0.68
C TYR A 49 3.80 -16.79 -1.60
N PRO A 50 3.36 -16.06 -2.61
CA PRO A 50 3.86 -14.77 -3.11
C PRO A 50 3.15 -13.54 -2.53
N TYR A 51 2.60 -13.62 -1.35
CA TYR A 51 2.12 -12.55 -0.49
C TYR A 51 0.76 -11.95 -0.87
N PHE A 52 0.36 -11.96 -2.13
CA PHE A 52 -0.93 -11.43 -2.57
C PHE A 52 -1.82 -12.55 -3.09
N PHE A 53 -3.00 -12.67 -2.52
CA PHE A 53 -3.90 -13.79 -2.75
C PHE A 53 -5.29 -13.30 -3.15
N LEU A 54 -6.05 -14.18 -3.78
CA LEU A 54 -7.41 -13.92 -4.18
C LEU A 54 -8.31 -13.90 -2.92
N ASP A 55 -9.21 -12.94 -2.86
CA ASP A 55 -10.20 -12.79 -1.79
C ASP A 55 -11.50 -12.29 -2.40
N LYS A 56 -12.22 -13.18 -3.09
CA LYS A 56 -13.41 -12.81 -3.85
C LYS A 56 -14.56 -12.35 -2.98
N ASP A 57 -14.70 -12.92 -1.79
CA ASP A 57 -15.81 -12.58 -0.88
C ASP A 57 -15.48 -11.46 0.09
N GLY A 58 -14.24 -10.94 0.07
CA GLY A 58 -13.86 -9.82 0.91
C GLY A 58 -13.78 -10.14 2.40
N ASN A 59 -13.55 -11.41 2.76
CA ASN A 59 -13.54 -11.81 4.18
C ASN A 59 -12.18 -11.55 4.87
N GLY A 60 -11.20 -11.03 4.14
CA GLY A 60 -9.88 -10.72 4.71
C GLY A 60 -8.92 -11.90 4.75
N GLU A 61 -9.31 -13.03 4.21
CA GLU A 61 -8.48 -14.25 4.17
C GLU A 61 -8.36 -14.75 2.74
N PRO A 62 -7.22 -15.37 2.36
CA PRO A 62 -7.08 -15.94 1.02
C PRO A 62 -8.15 -16.99 0.74
N ASP A 63 -8.70 -16.96 -0.46
CA ASP A 63 -9.56 -18.03 -0.95
C ASP A 63 -8.76 -19.32 -1.08
N LYS A 64 -9.43 -20.46 -0.89
CA LYS A 64 -8.80 -21.78 -0.95
C LYS A 64 -9.26 -22.55 -2.17
N ASN A 65 -8.35 -23.34 -2.75
CA ASN A 65 -8.71 -24.32 -3.77
C ASN A 65 -9.23 -25.61 -3.14
N ASP A 66 -9.54 -26.61 -3.96
CA ASP A 66 -10.10 -27.90 -3.49
C ASP A 66 -9.14 -28.65 -2.57
N LYS A 67 -7.84 -28.32 -2.61
CA LYS A 67 -6.82 -28.96 -1.77
C LYS A 67 -6.52 -28.16 -0.50
N GLY A 68 -7.28 -27.09 -0.25
CA GLY A 68 -7.06 -26.22 0.92
C GLY A 68 -5.90 -25.28 0.79
N GLN A 69 -5.35 -25.11 -0.40
CA GLN A 69 -4.23 -24.20 -0.66
C GLN A 69 -4.74 -22.81 -1.02
N ASN A 70 -4.00 -21.78 -0.60
CA ASN A 70 -4.31 -20.40 -0.95
C ASN A 70 -4.25 -20.21 -2.47
N ILE A 71 -5.21 -19.48 -3.01
CA ILE A 71 -5.23 -19.13 -4.43
C ILE A 71 -4.50 -17.80 -4.61
N ASN A 72 -3.41 -17.83 -5.37
CA ASN A 72 -2.63 -16.62 -5.66
C ASN A 72 -3.45 -15.62 -6.46
N TYR A 73 -3.24 -14.34 -6.20
CA TYR A 73 -3.81 -13.29 -7.04
C TYR A 73 -3.15 -13.36 -8.40
N ASN A 74 -3.93 -13.68 -9.42
CA ASN A 74 -3.42 -13.93 -10.76
C ASN A 74 -4.54 -13.67 -11.78
N GLY A 75 -4.19 -13.11 -12.92
CA GLY A 75 -5.14 -12.82 -13.98
C GLY A 75 -5.88 -11.49 -13.85
N ASN A 76 -5.88 -10.89 -12.66
CA ASN A 76 -6.52 -9.59 -12.44
C ASN A 76 -5.51 -8.47 -12.13
N TRP A 77 -4.23 -8.73 -12.27
CA TRP A 77 -3.22 -7.70 -12.14
C TRP A 77 -3.33 -6.69 -13.28
N THR A 78 -3.26 -5.40 -12.92
CA THR A 78 -3.03 -4.34 -13.88
C THR A 78 -1.66 -3.72 -13.57
N PRO A 79 -1.04 -2.97 -14.50
CA PRO A 79 0.23 -2.30 -14.18
C PRO A 79 0.16 -1.40 -12.96
N LYS A 80 -0.93 -0.67 -12.77
CA LYS A 80 -1.13 0.20 -11.62
C LYS A 80 -1.25 -0.59 -10.32
N LEU A 81 -2.05 -1.65 -10.32
CA LEU A 81 -2.24 -2.49 -9.14
C LEU A 81 -0.94 -3.19 -8.75
N LEU A 82 -0.22 -3.72 -9.73
CA LEU A 82 1.04 -4.41 -9.49
C LEU A 82 2.07 -3.46 -8.87
N LYS A 83 2.19 -2.25 -9.40
CA LYS A 83 3.11 -1.25 -8.86
C LYS A 83 2.75 -0.85 -7.43
N ALA A 84 1.46 -0.62 -7.17
CA ALA A 84 0.99 -0.26 -5.83
C ALA A 84 1.24 -1.39 -4.83
N ALA A 85 0.96 -2.63 -5.22
CA ALA A 85 1.21 -3.80 -4.38
C ALA A 85 2.70 -3.96 -4.06
N PHE A 86 3.56 -3.74 -5.05
CA PHE A 86 5.01 -3.78 -4.86
C PHE A 86 5.47 -2.71 -3.85
N ASN A 87 4.95 -1.49 -3.99
CA ASN A 87 5.29 -0.40 -3.07
C ASN A 87 4.79 -0.68 -1.65
N TYR A 88 3.59 -1.24 -1.53
CA TYR A 88 3.05 -1.65 -0.23
C TYR A 88 3.94 -2.71 0.42
N GLN A 89 4.29 -3.75 -0.33
CA GLN A 89 5.14 -4.83 0.18
C GLN A 89 6.51 -4.30 0.62
N TYR A 90 7.07 -3.34 -0.10
CA TYR A 90 8.33 -2.71 0.27
C TYR A 90 8.25 -2.13 1.68
N THR A 91 7.16 -1.42 2.01
CA THR A 91 6.99 -0.85 3.36
C THR A 91 6.82 -1.92 4.43
N GLN A 92 6.29 -3.09 4.09
CA GLN A 92 6.09 -4.19 5.03
C GLN A 92 7.37 -5.01 5.25
N LYS A 93 8.22 -5.11 4.25
CA LYS A 93 9.40 -5.97 4.27
C LYS A 93 10.70 -5.25 4.62
N ASP A 94 10.73 -3.93 4.47
CA ASP A 94 11.95 -3.13 4.70
C ASP A 94 11.68 -1.96 5.63
N PRO A 95 11.50 -2.20 6.93
CA PRO A 95 11.29 -1.11 7.88
C PRO A 95 12.49 -0.16 7.98
N GLY A 96 13.67 -0.58 7.57
CA GLY A 96 14.86 0.28 7.52
C GLY A 96 14.72 1.45 6.55
N ALA A 97 13.85 1.35 5.55
CA ALA A 97 13.60 2.44 4.62
C ALA A 97 13.08 3.69 5.33
N PHE A 98 12.35 3.52 6.44
CA PHE A 98 11.83 4.63 7.22
C PHE A 98 12.95 5.48 7.84
N VAL A 99 14.07 4.85 8.15
CA VAL A 99 15.21 5.52 8.78
C VAL A 99 16.02 6.32 7.76
N HIS A 100 16.22 5.75 6.57
CA HIS A 100 17.13 6.32 5.58
C HIS A 100 16.48 7.33 4.64
N ASN A 101 15.25 7.08 4.22
CA ASN A 101 14.56 7.91 3.22
C ASN A 101 13.08 8.12 3.56
N PRO A 102 12.75 8.65 4.76
CA PRO A 102 11.34 8.72 5.18
C PRO A 102 10.49 9.60 4.28
N LYS A 103 11.00 10.73 3.82
CA LYS A 103 10.25 11.63 2.95
C LYS A 103 9.99 11.02 1.58
N TYR A 104 10.94 10.27 1.07
CA TYR A 104 10.76 9.54 -0.19
C TYR A 104 9.69 8.47 -0.05
N VAL A 105 9.68 7.73 1.06
CA VAL A 105 8.66 6.71 1.34
C VAL A 105 7.26 7.35 1.42
N ILE A 106 7.13 8.47 2.14
CA ILE A 106 5.87 9.21 2.22
C ILE A 106 5.40 9.60 0.81
N GLN A 107 6.31 10.13 -0.01
CA GLN A 107 5.96 10.60 -1.35
C GLN A 107 5.46 9.45 -2.22
N PHE A 108 6.15 8.32 -2.25
CA PHE A 108 5.71 7.23 -3.12
C PHE A 108 4.41 6.58 -2.60
N LEU A 109 4.16 6.59 -1.29
CA LEU A 109 2.89 6.09 -0.74
C LEU A 109 1.72 6.99 -1.20
N ILE A 110 1.87 8.30 -1.09
CA ILE A 110 0.85 9.25 -1.56
C ILE A 110 0.63 9.09 -3.06
N ASP A 111 1.70 9.00 -3.84
CA ASP A 111 1.61 8.82 -5.29
C ASP A 111 0.91 7.53 -5.66
N SER A 112 1.18 6.45 -4.94
CA SER A 112 0.54 5.15 -5.18
C SER A 112 -0.96 5.19 -4.89
N ILE A 113 -1.36 5.85 -3.80
CA ILE A 113 -2.78 6.04 -3.47
C ILE A 113 -3.47 6.84 -4.59
N ALA A 114 -2.87 7.95 -5.01
CA ALA A 114 -3.42 8.78 -6.09
C ALA A 114 -3.52 8.02 -7.41
N ASP A 115 -2.52 7.22 -7.73
CA ASP A 115 -2.46 6.44 -8.97
C ASP A 115 -3.60 5.42 -9.06
N LEU A 116 -4.04 4.90 -7.93
CA LEU A 116 -5.18 3.99 -7.84
C LEU A 116 -6.53 4.72 -7.75
N GLY A 117 -6.55 6.04 -7.84
CA GLY A 117 -7.78 6.85 -7.77
C GLY A 117 -8.20 7.25 -6.38
N GLY A 118 -7.36 7.07 -5.38
CA GLY A 118 -7.66 7.50 -4.01
C GLY A 118 -7.56 9.01 -3.84
N ASP A 119 -8.31 9.55 -2.88
CA ASP A 119 -8.28 10.98 -2.55
C ASP A 119 -7.07 11.25 -1.65
N VAL A 120 -6.15 12.06 -2.15
CA VAL A 120 -4.92 12.42 -1.43
C VAL A 120 -4.93 13.89 -0.99
N SER A 121 -6.06 14.57 -1.09
CA SER A 121 -6.13 16.02 -0.82
C SER A 121 -5.77 16.39 0.62
N LYS A 122 -5.97 15.49 1.58
CA LYS A 122 -5.65 15.72 2.99
C LYS A 122 -4.17 15.50 3.33
N TYR A 123 -3.42 14.85 2.44
CA TYR A 123 -2.03 14.52 2.71
C TYR A 123 -1.11 15.68 2.38
N THR A 124 -0.02 15.81 3.15
CA THR A 124 1.02 16.80 2.89
C THR A 124 2.17 16.12 2.16
N ARG A 125 2.53 16.65 0.99
CA ARG A 125 3.64 16.10 0.21
C ARG A 125 4.97 16.69 0.70
N PRO A 126 5.97 15.84 1.04
CA PRO A 126 7.27 16.34 1.40
C PRO A 126 8.02 16.86 0.17
N GLU A 127 8.95 17.81 0.39
CA GLU A 127 9.90 18.17 -0.64
C GLU A 127 10.95 17.07 -0.75
N VAL A 128 11.08 16.51 -1.93
CA VAL A 128 12.10 15.51 -2.22
C VAL A 128 13.03 16.13 -3.26
N PRO A 129 14.34 16.18 -3.00
CA PRO A 129 15.28 16.71 -4.00
C PRO A 129 15.17 15.94 -5.31
N ALA A 130 15.31 16.66 -6.43
CA ALA A 130 15.35 16.01 -7.73
C ALA A 130 16.50 15.00 -7.76
N PRO A 131 16.32 13.85 -8.45
CA PRO A 131 17.41 12.89 -8.58
C PRO A 131 18.64 13.51 -9.22
N ALA A 132 19.81 13.12 -8.78
CA ALA A 132 21.06 13.55 -9.39
C ALA A 132 21.09 13.05 -10.85
N GLN A 133 21.50 13.91 -11.75
CA GLN A 133 21.57 13.58 -13.17
C GLN A 133 22.99 13.29 -13.60
#